data_865953e5577d3b86791f9b0b5f2bbfaa
#
_entry.id   865953e5577d3b86791f9b0b5f2bbfaa
#
_cell.length_a   1.000
_cell.length_b   1.000
_cell.length_c   1.000
_cell.angle_alpha   90.00
_cell.angle_beta   90.00
_cell.angle_gamma   90.00
#
_symmetry.space_group_name_H-M   'P 1'
#
loop_
_entity.id
_entity.type
_entity.pdbx_description
1 polymer ?
#
loop_
_entity_poly.entity_id
_entity_poly.type
_entity_poly.pdbx_seq_one_letter_code
_entity_poly.pdbx_strand_id
1 'polypeptide(L)'
;MMQEGIKAIKILYLKYKSMRKAITSIKEGVIISTRNEHSILLSKYGQDNVLKIAQLHHDHNFKKKYIKDFREKYTKIDYFVLLTEQLKEEIETFIKEKNTDMKCVVIPNFLDVNEFSEKNFEKEKTVIAIGRLHPVKGFDRMLRIWEKISKKHPEWQLKILGGGEEEEKLKMLVKELHIEKSVNMMGMCNHDIVIEELEKASLYMMTSYSEAFPFVLIEAMMAEVPVVAFDVRVGPKAIIQDGENGYLIEDKEEEKFIETMEYIMSHEKERVIMRKKCVKKAEELCEDVVMEKWVSLIENSRKMK
;
A
#
# COMPACT_ATOMS: atom_id res chain seq x y z
N MET A 1 8.10 0.18 -35.97
CA MET A 1 9.13 -0.11 -34.94
C MET A 1 10.25 0.94 -34.86
N MET A 2 11.04 1.21 -35.95
CA MET A 2 12.16 2.20 -35.86
C MET A 2 11.70 3.64 -35.60
N GLN A 3 10.63 4.12 -36.23
CA GLN A 3 10.08 5.46 -36.00
C GLN A 3 9.46 5.64 -34.58
N GLU A 4 8.82 4.62 -34.05
CA GLU A 4 8.27 4.66 -32.68
C GLU A 4 9.39 4.68 -31.63
N GLY A 5 10.48 3.93 -31.86
CA GLY A 5 11.67 3.97 -31.00
C GLY A 5 12.33 5.36 -30.97
N ILE A 6 12.47 6.02 -32.13
CA ILE A 6 13.01 7.38 -32.22
C ILE A 6 12.11 8.39 -31.51
N LYS A 7 10.79 8.27 -31.67
CA LYS A 7 9.81 9.13 -30.98
C LYS A 7 9.86 8.96 -29.46
N ALA A 8 9.96 7.72 -28.99
CA ALA A 8 10.11 7.41 -27.56
C ALA A 8 11.41 7.99 -26.95
N ILE A 9 12.54 7.84 -27.64
CA ILE A 9 13.83 8.41 -27.23
C ILE A 9 13.77 9.94 -27.17
N LYS A 10 13.15 10.61 -28.15
CA LYS A 10 12.97 12.06 -28.17
C LYS A 10 12.10 12.55 -26.99
N ILE A 11 11.01 11.86 -26.71
CA ILE A 11 10.14 12.18 -25.56
C ILE A 11 10.91 12.03 -24.24
N LEU A 12 11.67 10.95 -24.07
CA LEU A 12 12.49 10.70 -22.89
C LEU A 12 13.54 11.79 -22.69
N TYR A 13 14.22 12.18 -23.77
CA TYR A 13 15.21 13.27 -23.75
C TYR A 13 14.59 14.62 -23.35
N LEU A 14 13.42 14.96 -23.90
CA LEU A 14 12.73 16.21 -23.57
C LEU A 14 12.27 16.23 -22.09
N LYS A 15 11.74 15.12 -21.59
CA LYS A 15 11.37 14.97 -20.15
C LYS A 15 12.61 15.15 -19.26
N TYR A 16 13.73 14.51 -19.59
CA TYR A 16 14.98 14.66 -18.85
C TYR A 16 15.47 16.11 -18.82
N LYS A 17 15.48 16.80 -19.98
CA LYS A 17 15.91 18.20 -20.12
C LYS A 17 14.99 19.14 -19.30
N SER A 18 13.67 18.93 -19.37
CA SER A 18 12.70 19.71 -18.62
C SER A 18 12.87 19.52 -17.11
N MET A 19 13.00 18.28 -16.65
CA MET A 19 13.22 17.96 -15.23
C MET A 19 14.51 18.57 -14.70
N ARG A 20 15.62 18.43 -15.45
CA ARG A 20 16.88 19.07 -15.10
C ARG A 20 16.73 20.58 -14.95
N LYS A 21 16.05 21.26 -15.91
CA LYS A 21 15.81 22.69 -15.85
C LYS A 21 15.00 23.07 -14.61
N ALA A 22 13.95 22.33 -14.29
CA ALA A 22 13.11 22.56 -13.10
C ALA A 22 13.93 22.42 -11.81
N ILE A 23 14.69 21.34 -11.66
CA ILE A 23 15.54 21.10 -10.47
C ILE A 23 16.58 22.21 -10.31
N THR A 24 17.28 22.60 -11.40
CA THR A 24 18.36 23.61 -11.33
C THR A 24 17.83 25.04 -11.14
N SER A 25 16.55 25.31 -11.42
CA SER A 25 15.94 26.62 -11.20
C SER A 25 15.59 26.91 -9.74
N ILE A 26 15.43 25.86 -8.93
CA ILE A 26 15.14 25.99 -7.49
C ILE A 26 16.44 26.25 -6.76
N LYS A 27 16.53 27.40 -6.08
CA LYS A 27 17.75 27.86 -5.41
C LYS A 27 17.74 27.65 -3.90
N GLU A 28 16.57 27.56 -3.31
CA GLU A 28 16.34 27.37 -1.87
C GLU A 28 15.03 26.61 -1.62
N GLY A 29 14.86 26.06 -0.44
CA GLY A 29 13.66 25.33 -0.05
C GLY A 29 13.86 23.81 -0.06
N VAL A 30 12.80 23.08 -0.37
CA VAL A 30 12.77 21.61 -0.32
C VAL A 30 12.32 21.05 -1.68
N ILE A 31 13.00 20.03 -2.15
CA ILE A 31 12.57 19.25 -3.32
C ILE A 31 12.34 17.80 -2.87
N ILE A 32 11.13 17.31 -3.06
CA ILE A 32 10.77 15.92 -2.79
C ILE A 32 10.59 15.18 -4.12
N SER A 33 11.24 14.05 -4.28
CA SER A 33 11.14 13.19 -5.46
C SER A 33 10.57 11.83 -5.09
N THR A 34 9.55 11.37 -5.82
CA THR A 34 8.78 10.15 -5.51
C THR A 34 9.06 8.99 -6.48
N ARG A 35 10.05 9.14 -7.39
CA ARG A 35 10.45 8.11 -8.35
C ARG A 35 11.96 8.01 -8.43
N ASN A 36 12.47 6.79 -8.58
CA ASN A 36 13.91 6.53 -8.65
C ASN A 36 14.63 7.41 -9.67
N GLU A 37 14.11 7.54 -10.89
CA GLU A 37 14.71 8.34 -11.94
C GLU A 37 14.77 9.84 -11.58
N HIS A 38 13.74 10.35 -10.91
CA HIS A 38 13.69 11.74 -10.44
C HIS A 38 14.66 11.96 -9.28
N SER A 39 14.76 11.00 -8.36
CA SER A 39 15.71 11.06 -7.23
C SER A 39 17.16 11.08 -7.71
N ILE A 40 17.50 10.29 -8.74
CA ILE A 40 18.81 10.32 -9.38
C ILE A 40 19.11 11.70 -9.98
N LEU A 41 18.15 12.33 -10.65
CA LEU A 41 18.32 13.67 -11.21
C LEU A 41 18.43 14.73 -10.11
N LEU A 42 17.65 14.60 -9.05
CA LEU A 42 17.69 15.48 -7.88
C LEU A 42 19.07 15.40 -7.20
N SER A 43 19.57 14.20 -6.96
CA SER A 43 20.91 13.99 -6.42
C SER A 43 22.01 14.65 -7.31
N LYS A 44 21.86 14.52 -8.63
CA LYS A 44 22.87 15.01 -9.58
C LYS A 44 22.85 16.52 -9.81
N TYR A 45 21.68 17.15 -9.81
CA TYR A 45 21.49 18.54 -10.26
C TYR A 45 20.88 19.47 -9.22
N GLY A 46 20.41 18.96 -8.07
CA GLY A 46 19.90 19.77 -6.96
C GLY A 46 21.01 20.64 -6.37
N GLN A 47 20.68 21.90 -6.06
CA GLN A 47 21.61 22.87 -5.46
C GLN A 47 21.97 22.43 -4.03
N ASP A 48 23.14 22.84 -3.53
CA ASP A 48 23.61 22.38 -2.21
C ASP A 48 22.82 23.01 -1.05
N ASN A 49 22.24 24.19 -1.24
CA ASN A 49 21.37 24.86 -0.26
C ASN A 49 19.90 24.44 -0.31
N VAL A 50 19.54 23.51 -1.20
CA VAL A 50 18.20 22.91 -1.29
C VAL A 50 18.18 21.61 -0.49
N LEU A 51 17.17 21.42 0.34
CA LEU A 51 16.93 20.14 1.01
C LEU A 51 16.39 19.12 -0.01
N LYS A 52 17.10 18.03 -0.21
CA LYS A 52 16.82 17.00 -1.21
C LYS A 52 16.28 15.75 -0.54
N ILE A 53 15.01 15.47 -0.76
CA ILE A 53 14.33 14.31 -0.19
C ILE A 53 13.94 13.35 -1.32
N ALA A 54 14.35 12.10 -1.22
CA ALA A 54 13.83 11.01 -2.03
C ALA A 54 12.78 10.25 -1.24
N GLN A 55 11.71 9.79 -1.89
CA GLN A 55 10.67 8.95 -1.28
C GLN A 55 10.45 7.71 -2.16
N LEU A 56 10.27 6.55 -1.52
CA LEU A 56 9.99 5.28 -2.19
C LEU A 56 8.57 4.81 -1.85
N HIS A 57 7.70 4.79 -2.88
CA HIS A 57 6.29 4.37 -2.75
C HIS A 57 6.03 2.92 -3.15
N HIS A 58 7.07 2.16 -3.48
CA HIS A 58 6.92 0.75 -3.88
C HIS A 58 8.04 -0.09 -3.29
N ASP A 59 7.79 -1.39 -3.21
CA ASP A 59 8.82 -2.34 -2.82
C ASP A 59 9.92 -2.43 -3.90
N HIS A 60 11.17 -2.28 -3.49
CA HIS A 60 12.33 -2.47 -4.39
C HIS A 60 12.52 -3.96 -4.76
N ASN A 61 11.96 -4.87 -3.97
CA ASN A 61 12.00 -6.32 -4.17
C ASN A 61 13.40 -6.85 -4.53
N PHE A 62 14.43 -6.35 -3.83
CA PHE A 62 15.84 -6.68 -4.02
C PHE A 62 16.37 -6.55 -5.46
N LYS A 63 15.71 -5.75 -6.32
CA LYS A 63 16.15 -5.53 -7.70
C LYS A 63 17.51 -4.87 -7.71
N LYS A 64 18.53 -5.55 -8.26
CA LYS A 64 19.93 -5.09 -8.33
C LYS A 64 20.09 -3.65 -8.84
N LYS A 65 19.24 -3.24 -9.80
CA LYS A 65 19.25 -1.87 -10.33
C LYS A 65 18.93 -0.84 -9.25
N TYR A 66 17.88 -1.06 -8.44
CA TYR A 66 17.51 -0.13 -7.36
C TYR A 66 18.59 -0.04 -6.30
N ILE A 67 19.09 -1.18 -5.83
CA ILE A 67 20.18 -1.24 -4.83
C ILE A 67 21.43 -0.47 -5.33
N LYS A 68 21.81 -0.70 -6.59
CA LYS A 68 22.93 0.03 -7.21
C LYS A 68 22.67 1.54 -7.27
N ASP A 69 21.45 1.95 -7.67
CA ASP A 69 21.08 3.36 -7.77
C ASP A 69 21.12 4.05 -6.39
N PHE A 70 20.59 3.40 -5.34
CA PHE A 70 20.62 3.92 -3.97
C PHE A 70 22.06 4.09 -3.44
N ARG A 71 22.96 3.14 -3.72
CA ARG A 71 24.36 3.18 -3.30
C ARG A 71 25.20 4.21 -4.05
N GLU A 72 25.00 4.33 -5.35
CA GLU A 72 25.95 5.02 -6.24
C GLU A 72 25.44 6.36 -6.79
N LYS A 73 24.11 6.57 -6.80
CA LYS A 73 23.50 7.73 -7.44
C LYS A 73 22.73 8.65 -6.51
N TYR A 74 22.43 8.22 -5.26
CA TYR A 74 21.73 9.04 -4.26
C TYR A 74 22.72 9.81 -3.35
N THR A 75 23.96 9.97 -3.77
CA THR A 75 25.07 10.51 -2.96
C THR A 75 24.90 11.94 -2.46
N LYS A 76 23.94 12.69 -3.02
CA LYS A 76 23.61 14.05 -2.59
C LYS A 76 22.13 14.19 -2.15
N ILE A 77 21.47 13.09 -1.88
CA ILE A 77 20.16 13.08 -1.22
C ILE A 77 20.38 13.24 0.27
N ASP A 78 19.72 14.21 0.90
CA ASP A 78 19.84 14.45 2.35
C ASP A 78 19.01 13.42 3.12
N TYR A 79 17.76 13.15 2.69
CA TYR A 79 16.88 12.17 3.32
C TYR A 79 16.26 11.22 2.31
N PHE A 80 16.18 9.95 2.71
CA PHE A 80 15.41 8.94 1.98
C PHE A 80 14.22 8.48 2.85
N VAL A 81 13.03 8.91 2.45
CA VAL A 81 11.78 8.59 3.13
C VAL A 81 11.24 7.25 2.64
N LEU A 82 10.98 6.36 3.58
CA LEU A 82 10.49 5.01 3.35
C LEU A 82 9.16 4.82 4.09
N LEU A 83 8.35 3.88 3.62
CA LEU A 83 6.99 3.72 4.15
C LEU A 83 6.94 2.81 5.39
N THR A 84 7.97 1.97 5.61
CA THR A 84 8.01 1.00 6.72
C THR A 84 9.41 0.93 7.33
N GLU A 85 9.50 0.54 8.61
CA GLU A 85 10.78 0.31 9.27
C GLU A 85 11.59 -0.80 8.58
N GLN A 86 10.92 -1.86 8.12
CA GLN A 86 11.59 -2.93 7.38
C GLN A 86 12.30 -2.41 6.12
N LEU A 87 11.64 -1.58 5.32
CA LEU A 87 12.28 -0.98 4.12
C LEU A 87 13.46 -0.09 4.50
N LYS A 88 13.37 0.64 5.62
CA LYS A 88 14.45 1.48 6.12
C LYS A 88 15.66 0.64 6.51
N GLU A 89 15.50 -0.40 7.32
CA GLU A 89 16.56 -1.31 7.75
C GLU A 89 17.27 -1.96 6.55
N GLU A 90 16.50 -2.41 5.56
CA GLU A 90 17.03 -2.98 4.33
C GLU A 90 17.86 -1.96 3.54
N ILE A 91 17.34 -0.74 3.36
CA ILE A 91 18.06 0.32 2.62
C ILE A 91 19.31 0.73 3.36
N GLU A 92 19.26 0.94 4.67
CA GLU A 92 20.45 1.26 5.49
C GLU A 92 21.53 0.19 5.36
N THR A 93 21.14 -1.09 5.33
CA THR A 93 22.07 -2.19 5.08
C THR A 93 22.72 -2.10 3.70
N PHE A 94 21.96 -1.74 2.67
CA PHE A 94 22.49 -1.64 1.30
C PHE A 94 23.44 -0.47 1.10
N ILE A 95 23.22 0.66 1.77
CA ILE A 95 24.00 1.90 1.57
C ILE A 95 25.18 2.05 2.51
N LYS A 96 25.28 1.23 3.58
CA LYS A 96 26.21 1.35 4.71
C LYS A 96 27.66 1.66 4.35
N GLU A 97 28.14 1.17 3.21
CA GLU A 97 29.56 1.34 2.82
C GLU A 97 29.80 2.45 1.80
N LYS A 98 28.77 2.97 1.14
CA LYS A 98 28.95 3.86 -0.02
C LYS A 98 28.18 5.17 0.02
N ASN A 99 27.12 5.25 0.80
CA ASN A 99 26.26 6.42 0.86
C ASN A 99 25.84 6.68 2.31
N THR A 100 26.83 7.01 3.14
CA THR A 100 26.66 7.16 4.60
C THR A 100 26.03 8.47 5.01
N ASP A 101 26.04 9.48 4.15
CA ASP A 101 25.52 10.82 4.47
C ASP A 101 23.98 10.91 4.32
N MET A 102 23.40 10.03 3.50
CA MET A 102 21.95 9.97 3.30
C MET A 102 21.27 9.37 4.52
N LYS A 103 20.35 10.10 5.14
CA LYS A 103 19.58 9.65 6.30
C LYS A 103 18.30 8.96 5.87
N CYS A 104 18.09 7.72 6.30
CA CYS A 104 16.82 7.01 6.08
C CYS A 104 15.85 7.34 7.22
N VAL A 105 14.60 7.66 6.86
CA VAL A 105 13.52 7.98 7.81
C VAL A 105 12.23 7.28 7.40
N VAL A 106 11.40 6.91 8.37
CA VAL A 106 10.10 6.32 8.08
C VAL A 106 9.00 7.36 8.25
N ILE A 107 8.35 7.66 7.12
CA ILE A 107 7.12 8.44 7.10
C ILE A 107 6.13 7.67 6.23
N PRO A 108 5.12 7.02 6.83
CA PRO A 108 4.13 6.25 6.08
C PRO A 108 3.25 7.16 5.22
N ASN A 109 2.46 6.56 4.35
CA ASN A 109 1.35 7.27 3.73
C ASN A 109 0.25 7.51 4.78
N PHE A 110 -0.60 8.51 4.56
CA PHE A 110 -1.69 8.87 5.44
C PHE A 110 -3.05 8.74 4.76
N LEU A 111 -4.09 8.67 5.57
CA LEU A 111 -5.49 8.67 5.16
C LEU A 111 -6.15 9.99 5.58
N ASP A 112 -6.98 10.56 4.72
CA ASP A 112 -7.91 11.63 5.11
C ASP A 112 -9.10 11.00 5.85
N VAL A 113 -9.15 11.22 7.16
CA VAL A 113 -10.19 10.66 8.03
C VAL A 113 -11.57 11.28 7.81
N ASN A 114 -11.64 12.47 7.20
CA ASN A 114 -12.90 13.16 6.92
C ASN A 114 -13.73 12.47 5.83
N GLU A 115 -13.17 11.52 5.12
CA GLU A 115 -13.87 10.73 4.11
C GLU A 115 -14.84 9.70 4.72
N PHE A 116 -14.67 9.37 6.01
CA PHE A 116 -15.51 8.38 6.70
C PHE A 116 -16.65 9.08 7.44
N SER A 117 -17.86 8.50 7.33
CA SER A 117 -19.03 9.09 7.94
C SER A 117 -19.14 8.72 9.42
N GLU A 118 -19.76 9.62 10.22
CA GLU A 118 -20.17 9.28 11.59
C GLU A 118 -21.39 8.33 11.63
N LYS A 119 -21.83 7.82 10.47
CA LYS A 119 -23.00 6.95 10.36
C LYS A 119 -22.64 5.56 10.89
N ASN A 120 -23.30 5.13 11.94
CA ASN A 120 -23.28 3.75 12.41
C ASN A 120 -24.08 2.85 11.45
N PHE A 121 -23.41 2.24 10.48
CA PHE A 121 -24.02 1.19 9.69
C PHE A 121 -24.06 -0.12 10.49
N GLU A 122 -25.19 -0.83 10.39
CA GLU A 122 -25.26 -2.21 10.85
C GLU A 122 -24.34 -3.06 9.97
N LYS A 123 -23.43 -3.80 10.63
CA LYS A 123 -22.46 -4.64 9.90
C LYS A 123 -23.14 -5.88 9.32
N GLU A 124 -23.01 -6.04 8.02
CA GLU A 124 -23.49 -7.21 7.29
C GLU A 124 -22.54 -8.41 7.44
N LYS A 125 -23.04 -9.63 7.25
CA LYS A 125 -22.20 -10.83 7.09
C LYS A 125 -21.47 -10.79 5.73
N THR A 126 -20.63 -9.79 5.56
CA THR A 126 -19.91 -9.50 4.31
C THR A 126 -18.42 -9.45 4.57
N VAL A 127 -17.69 -10.22 3.78
CA VAL A 127 -16.23 -10.06 3.59
C VAL A 127 -16.03 -9.18 2.37
N ILE A 128 -15.20 -8.15 2.49
CA ILE A 128 -14.93 -7.23 1.39
C ILE A 128 -13.45 -7.32 0.96
N ALA A 129 -13.21 -7.16 -0.34
CA ALA A 129 -11.88 -7.03 -0.93
C ALA A 129 -11.89 -5.94 -1.99
N ILE A 130 -10.90 -5.05 -1.96
CA ILE A 130 -10.85 -3.88 -2.81
C ILE A 130 -9.48 -3.78 -3.47
N GLY A 131 -9.46 -3.57 -4.79
CA GLY A 131 -8.21 -3.36 -5.48
C GLY A 131 -8.30 -3.53 -7.00
N ARG A 132 -7.24 -3.13 -7.68
CA ARG A 132 -7.12 -3.38 -9.11
C ARG A 132 -7.07 -4.89 -9.39
N LEU A 133 -7.88 -5.38 -10.29
CA LEU A 133 -7.90 -6.79 -10.71
C LEU A 133 -6.68 -7.10 -11.60
N HIS A 134 -5.54 -7.28 -10.93
CA HIS A 134 -4.22 -7.54 -11.51
C HIS A 134 -3.60 -8.76 -10.81
N PRO A 135 -2.81 -9.61 -11.48
CA PRO A 135 -2.26 -10.84 -10.91
C PRO A 135 -1.58 -10.66 -9.55
N VAL A 136 -0.88 -9.53 -9.33
CA VAL A 136 -0.19 -9.25 -8.06
C VAL A 136 -1.12 -9.17 -6.86
N LYS A 137 -2.42 -8.90 -7.07
CA LYS A 137 -3.42 -8.78 -6.00
C LYS A 137 -4.00 -10.12 -5.54
N GLY A 138 -3.74 -11.21 -6.27
CA GLY A 138 -4.07 -12.57 -5.86
C GLY A 138 -5.57 -12.85 -5.72
N PHE A 139 -6.43 -12.19 -6.52
CA PHE A 139 -7.87 -12.44 -6.48
C PHE A 139 -8.24 -13.87 -6.93
N ASP A 140 -7.39 -14.49 -7.73
CA ASP A 140 -7.55 -15.90 -8.13
C ASP A 140 -7.43 -16.85 -6.92
N ARG A 141 -6.41 -16.66 -6.07
CA ARG A 141 -6.30 -17.45 -4.83
C ARG A 141 -7.36 -17.07 -3.81
N MET A 142 -7.81 -15.82 -3.77
CA MET A 142 -8.93 -15.39 -2.94
C MET A 142 -10.20 -16.19 -3.23
N LEU A 143 -10.56 -16.31 -4.51
CA LEU A 143 -11.75 -17.05 -4.92
C LEU A 143 -11.65 -18.56 -4.58
N ARG A 144 -10.48 -19.17 -4.69
CA ARG A 144 -10.26 -20.58 -4.30
C ARG A 144 -10.35 -20.81 -2.79
N ILE A 145 -9.84 -19.85 -2.01
CA ILE A 145 -10.00 -19.85 -0.55
C ILE A 145 -11.48 -19.65 -0.19
N TRP A 146 -12.16 -18.69 -0.83
CA TRP A 146 -13.56 -18.41 -0.59
C TRP A 146 -14.49 -19.58 -0.94
N GLU A 147 -14.17 -20.33 -1.98
CA GLU A 147 -14.91 -21.55 -2.35
C GLU A 147 -14.97 -22.56 -1.20
N LYS A 148 -13.89 -22.72 -0.45
CA LYS A 148 -13.86 -23.60 0.72
C LYS A 148 -14.66 -23.00 1.90
N ILE A 149 -14.50 -21.71 2.15
CA ILE A 149 -15.18 -20.99 3.24
C ILE A 149 -16.70 -20.95 3.03
N SER A 150 -17.17 -20.59 1.83
CA SER A 150 -18.58 -20.40 1.54
C SER A 150 -19.43 -21.66 1.66
N LYS A 151 -18.83 -22.85 1.56
CA LYS A 151 -19.50 -24.13 1.80
C LYS A 151 -19.91 -24.33 3.25
N LYS A 152 -19.11 -23.79 4.19
CA LYS A 152 -19.36 -23.90 5.64
C LYS A 152 -20.13 -22.69 6.18
N HIS A 153 -20.04 -21.56 5.50
CA HIS A 153 -20.64 -20.28 5.88
C HIS A 153 -21.50 -19.69 4.76
N PRO A 154 -22.57 -20.40 4.33
CA PRO A 154 -23.39 -19.99 3.18
C PRO A 154 -24.15 -18.68 3.39
N GLU A 155 -24.25 -18.20 4.63
CA GLU A 155 -24.87 -16.92 5.00
C GLU A 155 -23.93 -15.71 4.81
N TRP A 156 -22.66 -15.93 4.50
CA TRP A 156 -21.69 -14.87 4.24
C TRP A 156 -21.53 -14.60 2.74
N GLN A 157 -21.25 -13.34 2.42
CA GLN A 157 -20.99 -12.88 1.05
C GLN A 157 -19.57 -12.35 0.92
N LEU A 158 -18.92 -12.58 -0.21
CA LEU A 158 -17.68 -11.90 -0.61
C LEU A 158 -18.02 -10.83 -1.63
N LYS A 159 -17.75 -9.56 -1.31
CA LYS A 159 -17.84 -8.44 -2.25
C LYS A 159 -16.44 -8.06 -2.74
N ILE A 160 -16.25 -8.00 -4.07
CA ILE A 160 -14.99 -7.60 -4.70
C ILE A 160 -15.23 -6.30 -5.47
N LEU A 161 -14.55 -5.22 -5.05
CA LEU A 161 -14.63 -3.89 -5.66
C LEU A 161 -13.33 -3.60 -6.41
N GLY A 162 -13.46 -3.25 -7.66
CA GLY A 162 -12.35 -2.87 -8.53
C GLY A 162 -12.47 -3.43 -9.92
N GLY A 163 -11.68 -2.90 -10.83
CA GLY A 163 -11.59 -3.35 -12.22
C GLY A 163 -10.14 -3.66 -12.60
N GLY A 164 -9.94 -4.28 -13.73
CA GLY A 164 -8.60 -4.57 -14.22
C GLY A 164 -8.55 -5.67 -15.29
N GLU A 165 -7.35 -5.97 -15.73
CA GLU A 165 -7.11 -6.91 -16.84
C GLU A 165 -7.51 -8.37 -16.54
N GLU A 166 -7.67 -8.75 -15.27
CA GLU A 166 -8.10 -10.09 -14.88
C GLU A 166 -9.61 -10.23 -14.69
N GLU A 167 -10.41 -9.18 -14.88
CA GLU A 167 -11.85 -9.17 -14.56
C GLU A 167 -12.61 -10.33 -15.20
N GLU A 168 -12.47 -10.52 -16.51
CA GLU A 168 -13.17 -11.60 -17.22
C GLU A 168 -12.68 -12.99 -16.80
N LYS A 169 -11.38 -13.15 -16.56
CA LYS A 169 -10.81 -14.40 -16.06
C LYS A 169 -11.35 -14.75 -14.68
N LEU A 170 -11.47 -13.76 -13.77
CA LEU A 170 -12.01 -13.96 -12.44
C LEU A 170 -13.50 -14.27 -12.47
N LYS A 171 -14.30 -13.63 -13.33
CA LYS A 171 -15.71 -13.98 -13.56
C LYS A 171 -15.89 -15.43 -14.04
N MET A 172 -15.00 -15.90 -14.91
CA MET A 172 -15.00 -17.31 -15.35
C MET A 172 -14.66 -18.24 -14.19
N LEU A 173 -13.67 -17.88 -13.37
CA LEU A 173 -13.29 -18.67 -12.20
C LEU A 173 -14.42 -18.76 -11.16
N VAL A 174 -15.19 -17.69 -10.92
CA VAL A 174 -16.38 -17.71 -10.05
C VAL A 174 -17.38 -18.76 -10.52
N LYS A 175 -17.63 -18.85 -11.85
CA LYS A 175 -18.53 -19.88 -12.43
C LYS A 175 -17.92 -21.28 -12.33
N GLU A 176 -16.64 -21.45 -12.61
CA GLU A 176 -15.93 -22.74 -12.52
C GLU A 176 -15.98 -23.31 -11.10
N LEU A 177 -15.85 -22.45 -10.09
CA LEU A 177 -15.91 -22.81 -8.67
C LEU A 177 -17.34 -22.93 -8.12
N HIS A 178 -18.38 -22.60 -8.91
CA HIS A 178 -19.79 -22.62 -8.52
C HIS A 178 -20.13 -21.76 -7.29
N ILE A 179 -19.51 -20.58 -7.19
CA ILE A 179 -19.64 -19.64 -6.06
C ILE A 179 -20.40 -18.36 -6.42
N GLU A 180 -21.13 -18.33 -7.54
CA GLU A 180 -21.85 -17.14 -8.02
C GLU A 180 -22.87 -16.59 -7.01
N LYS A 181 -23.41 -17.47 -6.15
CA LYS A 181 -24.40 -17.07 -5.14
C LYS A 181 -23.76 -16.37 -3.92
N SER A 182 -22.47 -16.58 -3.68
CA SER A 182 -21.75 -16.05 -2.51
C SER A 182 -20.68 -15.02 -2.87
N VAL A 183 -20.48 -14.72 -4.16
CA VAL A 183 -19.50 -13.73 -4.64
C VAL A 183 -20.19 -12.67 -5.46
N ASN A 184 -19.99 -11.40 -5.08
CA ASN A 184 -20.45 -10.24 -5.83
C ASN A 184 -19.23 -9.45 -6.34
N MET A 185 -18.99 -9.49 -7.65
CA MET A 185 -17.97 -8.67 -8.32
C MET A 185 -18.60 -7.36 -8.77
N MET A 186 -18.42 -6.29 -7.99
CA MET A 186 -19.06 -4.99 -8.19
C MET A 186 -18.43 -4.16 -9.33
N GLY A 187 -17.26 -4.58 -9.84
CA GLY A 187 -16.53 -3.83 -10.85
C GLY A 187 -15.90 -2.54 -10.29
N MET A 188 -15.58 -1.60 -11.20
CA MET A 188 -15.00 -0.31 -10.82
C MET A 188 -16.07 0.55 -10.14
N CYS A 189 -15.83 0.93 -8.90
CA CYS A 189 -16.67 1.81 -8.10
C CYS A 189 -16.01 3.17 -7.91
N ASN A 190 -16.81 4.23 -7.70
CA ASN A 190 -16.28 5.48 -7.21
C ASN A 190 -15.92 5.37 -5.72
N HIS A 191 -15.17 6.34 -5.20
CA HIS A 191 -14.66 6.29 -3.84
C HIS A 191 -15.78 6.28 -2.78
N ASP A 192 -16.85 7.06 -2.97
CA ASP A 192 -17.98 7.10 -2.03
C ASP A 192 -18.64 5.74 -1.85
N ILE A 193 -18.82 4.99 -2.95
CA ILE A 193 -19.35 3.61 -2.91
C ILE A 193 -18.38 2.67 -2.19
N VAL A 194 -17.06 2.86 -2.40
CA VAL A 194 -16.04 2.06 -1.71
C VAL A 194 -16.14 2.24 -0.21
N ILE A 195 -16.24 3.49 0.26
CA ILE A 195 -16.38 3.81 1.69
C ILE A 195 -17.70 3.23 2.24
N GLU A 196 -18.82 3.44 1.56
CA GLU A 196 -20.12 2.91 1.99
C GLU A 196 -20.11 1.36 2.14
N GLU A 197 -19.51 0.66 1.19
CA GLU A 197 -19.42 -0.81 1.25
C GLU A 197 -18.43 -1.29 2.32
N LEU A 198 -17.35 -0.55 2.58
CA LEU A 198 -16.47 -0.81 3.73
C LEU A 198 -17.20 -0.64 5.05
N GLU A 199 -17.96 0.44 5.23
CA GLU A 199 -18.71 0.73 6.46
C GLU A 199 -19.76 -0.35 6.77
N LYS A 200 -20.31 -1.03 5.76
CA LYS A 200 -21.24 -2.17 5.91
C LYS A 200 -20.54 -3.50 6.16
N ALA A 201 -19.32 -3.67 5.69
CA ALA A 201 -18.61 -4.94 5.77
C ALA A 201 -18.22 -5.32 7.21
N SER A 202 -18.15 -6.61 7.49
CA SER A 202 -17.68 -7.14 8.77
C SER A 202 -16.21 -7.52 8.80
N LEU A 203 -15.63 -7.89 7.66
CA LEU A 203 -14.24 -8.34 7.52
C LEU A 203 -13.65 -7.89 6.18
N TYR A 204 -12.38 -7.59 6.18
CA TYR A 204 -11.60 -7.34 4.96
C TYR A 204 -10.66 -8.53 4.69
N MET A 205 -10.61 -8.99 3.45
CA MET A 205 -9.74 -10.08 3.03
C MET A 205 -8.71 -9.59 2.02
N MET A 206 -7.43 -9.81 2.29
CA MET A 206 -6.34 -9.46 1.37
C MET A 206 -5.44 -10.65 1.06
N THR A 207 -5.34 -11.00 -0.21
CA THR A 207 -4.56 -12.13 -0.69
C THR A 207 -3.50 -11.73 -1.70
N SER A 208 -3.02 -10.49 -1.66
CA SER A 208 -1.97 -9.99 -2.57
C SER A 208 -0.68 -10.83 -2.47
N TYR A 209 0.04 -10.96 -3.59
CA TYR A 209 1.38 -11.57 -3.62
C TYR A 209 2.49 -10.56 -3.31
N SER A 210 2.22 -9.26 -3.45
CA SER A 210 3.17 -8.20 -3.14
C SER A 210 2.45 -6.89 -2.88
N GLU A 211 2.87 -6.22 -1.82
CA GLU A 211 2.42 -4.87 -1.44
C GLU A 211 3.64 -4.02 -1.05
N ALA A 212 3.46 -2.70 -1.00
CA ALA A 212 4.45 -1.80 -0.41
C ALA A 212 3.90 -1.16 0.85
N PHE A 213 2.70 -0.59 0.76
CA PHE A 213 1.93 -0.02 1.87
C PHE A 213 0.47 0.06 1.43
N PRO A 214 -0.33 -0.97 1.70
CA PRO A 214 -1.69 -1.07 1.17
C PRO A 214 -2.66 -0.11 1.88
N PHE A 215 -2.96 1.03 1.27
CA PHE A 215 -3.89 2.05 1.77
C PHE A 215 -5.24 1.47 2.18
N VAL A 216 -5.74 0.55 1.37
CA VAL A 216 -7.05 -0.07 1.58
C VAL A 216 -7.18 -0.79 2.93
N LEU A 217 -6.06 -1.19 3.56
CA LEU A 217 -6.10 -1.74 4.92
C LEU A 217 -6.38 -0.65 5.96
N ILE A 218 -5.87 0.56 5.74
CA ILE A 218 -6.12 1.71 6.61
C ILE A 218 -7.57 2.17 6.43
N GLU A 219 -8.05 2.22 5.18
CA GLU A 219 -9.45 2.51 4.86
C GLU A 219 -10.39 1.50 5.54
N ALA A 220 -10.09 0.20 5.44
CA ALA A 220 -10.86 -0.84 6.11
C ALA A 220 -10.86 -0.66 7.64
N MET A 221 -9.70 -0.37 8.23
CA MET A 221 -9.58 -0.16 9.67
C MET A 221 -10.31 1.09 10.15
N MET A 222 -10.31 2.18 9.36
CA MET A 222 -11.06 3.40 9.66
C MET A 222 -12.57 3.15 9.59
N ALA A 223 -13.01 2.28 8.68
CA ALA A 223 -14.39 1.80 8.60
C ALA A 223 -14.74 0.74 9.67
N GLU A 224 -13.94 0.54 10.69
CA GLU A 224 -14.12 -0.48 11.72
C GLU A 224 -14.19 -1.92 11.17
N VAL A 225 -13.35 -2.26 10.20
CA VAL A 225 -13.33 -3.57 9.57
C VAL A 225 -12.01 -4.28 9.86
N PRO A 226 -12.02 -5.34 10.71
CA PRO A 226 -10.85 -6.16 10.94
C PRO A 226 -10.37 -6.84 9.66
N VAL A 227 -9.06 -6.99 9.54
CA VAL A 227 -8.40 -7.47 8.33
C VAL A 227 -7.84 -8.87 8.51
N VAL A 228 -8.00 -9.75 7.51
CA VAL A 228 -7.22 -10.98 7.40
C VAL A 228 -6.39 -10.89 6.12
N ALA A 229 -5.07 -10.97 6.25
CA ALA A 229 -4.14 -10.80 5.14
C ALA A 229 -3.00 -11.81 5.17
N PHE A 230 -2.45 -12.15 4.01
CA PHE A 230 -1.15 -12.82 3.97
C PHE A 230 -0.02 -11.86 4.36
N ASP A 231 0.92 -12.34 5.19
CA ASP A 231 2.17 -11.65 5.51
C ASP A 231 3.13 -11.73 4.32
N VAL A 232 2.88 -10.89 3.33
CA VAL A 232 3.79 -10.74 2.20
C VAL A 232 4.96 -9.83 2.60
N ARG A 233 6.04 -9.90 1.84
CA ARG A 233 7.36 -9.32 2.17
C ARG A 233 7.34 -7.96 2.89
N VAL A 234 6.54 -7.01 2.43
CA VAL A 234 6.35 -5.70 3.07
C VAL A 234 4.90 -5.26 3.00
N GLY A 235 4.53 -4.27 3.77
CA GLY A 235 3.24 -3.56 3.73
C GLY A 235 2.28 -4.02 4.81
N PRO A 236 1.61 -5.17 4.70
CA PRO A 236 0.58 -5.59 5.66
C PRO A 236 1.03 -5.57 7.11
N LYS A 237 2.19 -6.11 7.41
CA LYS A 237 2.77 -6.18 8.75
C LYS A 237 3.17 -4.81 9.36
N ALA A 238 3.26 -3.75 8.55
CA ALA A 238 3.45 -2.39 9.07
C ALA A 238 2.13 -1.78 9.58
N ILE A 239 0.98 -2.37 9.17
CA ILE A 239 -0.36 -1.86 9.45
C ILE A 239 -1.10 -2.80 10.41
N ILE A 240 -1.03 -4.12 10.18
CA ILE A 240 -1.73 -5.13 10.97
C ILE A 240 -0.89 -5.50 12.20
N GLN A 241 -1.52 -5.44 13.36
CA GLN A 241 -1.05 -6.01 14.61
C GLN A 241 -1.79 -7.33 14.82
N ASP A 242 -1.07 -8.45 14.63
CA ASP A 242 -1.67 -9.79 14.62
C ASP A 242 -2.42 -10.11 15.91
N GLY A 243 -3.67 -10.59 15.77
CA GLY A 243 -4.58 -10.86 16.88
C GLY A 243 -5.18 -9.59 17.53
N GLU A 244 -4.83 -8.37 17.07
CA GLU A 244 -5.35 -7.14 17.64
C GLU A 244 -6.36 -6.41 16.74
N ASN A 245 -5.92 -5.94 15.59
CA ASN A 245 -6.75 -5.25 14.60
C ASN A 245 -6.98 -6.08 13.34
N GLY A 246 -6.52 -7.32 13.34
CA GLY A 246 -6.62 -8.26 12.24
C GLY A 246 -5.71 -9.46 12.45
N TYR A 247 -5.55 -10.26 11.42
CA TYR A 247 -4.68 -11.42 11.40
C TYR A 247 -3.72 -11.38 10.22
N LEU A 248 -2.45 -11.72 10.50
CA LEU A 248 -1.39 -11.91 9.51
C LEU A 248 -1.08 -13.40 9.39
N ILE A 249 -1.29 -13.94 8.20
CA ILE A 249 -1.05 -15.35 7.90
C ILE A 249 0.19 -15.44 7.02
N GLU A 250 1.11 -16.31 7.37
CA GLU A 250 2.31 -16.54 6.56
C GLU A 250 1.94 -16.83 5.10
N ASP A 251 2.68 -16.22 4.15
CA ASP A 251 2.38 -16.40 2.73
C ASP A 251 2.45 -17.88 2.34
N LYS A 252 1.46 -18.35 1.57
CA LYS A 252 1.22 -19.75 1.16
C LYS A 252 0.55 -20.66 2.20
N GLU A 253 0.33 -20.24 3.42
CA GLU A 253 -0.41 -20.99 4.44
C GLU A 253 -1.93 -20.86 4.22
N GLU A 254 -2.43 -21.33 3.05
CA GLU A 254 -3.83 -21.15 2.66
C GLU A 254 -4.81 -21.84 3.62
N GLU A 255 -4.51 -23.01 4.13
CA GLU A 255 -5.37 -23.71 5.09
C GLU A 255 -5.48 -22.92 6.40
N LYS A 256 -4.36 -22.36 6.88
CA LYS A 256 -4.36 -21.47 8.05
C LYS A 256 -5.16 -20.20 7.82
N PHE A 257 -5.10 -19.66 6.61
CA PHE A 257 -5.92 -18.52 6.22
C PHE A 257 -7.41 -18.84 6.29
N ILE A 258 -7.82 -20.00 5.76
CA ILE A 258 -9.21 -20.49 5.81
C ILE A 258 -9.66 -20.68 7.27
N GLU A 259 -8.88 -21.40 8.09
CA GLU A 259 -9.19 -21.61 9.51
C GLU A 259 -9.37 -20.28 10.26
N THR A 260 -8.50 -19.32 10.00
CA THR A 260 -8.56 -17.99 10.64
C THR A 260 -9.79 -17.22 10.19
N MET A 261 -10.13 -17.24 8.90
CA MET A 261 -11.36 -16.64 8.38
C MET A 261 -12.59 -17.27 9.01
N GLU A 262 -12.71 -18.61 9.01
CA GLU A 262 -13.83 -19.34 9.63
C GLU A 262 -13.96 -19.02 11.12
N TYR A 263 -12.82 -18.94 11.81
CA TYR A 263 -12.79 -18.58 13.22
C TYR A 263 -13.36 -17.18 13.44
N ILE A 264 -12.83 -16.17 12.79
CA ILE A 264 -13.25 -14.79 13.04
C ILE A 264 -14.68 -14.51 12.52
N MET A 265 -15.14 -15.21 11.46
CA MET A 265 -16.52 -15.15 10.97
C MET A 265 -17.52 -15.69 12.01
N SER A 266 -17.13 -16.69 12.79
CA SER A 266 -17.95 -17.30 13.83
C SER A 266 -17.91 -16.56 15.17
N HIS A 267 -16.93 -15.68 15.43
CA HIS A 267 -16.68 -15.04 16.71
C HIS A 267 -16.99 -13.53 16.69
N GLU A 268 -18.27 -13.18 16.69
CA GLU A 268 -18.71 -11.77 16.59
C GLU A 268 -18.16 -10.89 17.73
N LYS A 269 -18.13 -11.40 18.96
CA LYS A 269 -17.60 -10.64 20.12
C LYS A 269 -16.15 -10.23 19.89
N GLU A 270 -15.37 -11.09 19.29
CA GLU A 270 -13.96 -10.80 18.97
C GLU A 270 -13.85 -9.76 17.85
N ARG A 271 -14.66 -9.88 16.80
CA ARG A 271 -14.74 -8.82 15.77
C ARG A 271 -15.05 -7.46 16.37
N VAL A 272 -16.00 -7.38 17.33
CA VAL A 272 -16.35 -6.12 18.00
C VAL A 272 -15.18 -5.53 18.79
N ILE A 273 -14.38 -6.37 19.44
CA ILE A 273 -13.16 -5.92 20.15
C ILE A 273 -12.12 -5.42 19.15
N MET A 274 -11.89 -6.15 18.06
CA MET A 274 -10.94 -5.78 17.02
C MET A 274 -11.29 -4.46 16.32
N ARG A 275 -12.59 -4.17 16.08
CA ARG A 275 -13.05 -2.92 15.47
C ARG A 275 -12.48 -1.68 16.14
N LYS A 276 -12.54 -1.62 17.47
CA LYS A 276 -11.98 -0.48 18.25
C LYS A 276 -10.47 -0.32 18.07
N LYS A 277 -9.77 -1.45 17.95
CA LYS A 277 -8.32 -1.44 17.72
C LYS A 277 -7.98 -1.06 16.28
N CYS A 278 -8.85 -1.39 15.32
CA CYS A 278 -8.74 -0.93 13.94
C CYS A 278 -8.72 0.60 13.84
N VAL A 279 -9.72 1.26 14.42
CA VAL A 279 -9.82 2.74 14.43
C VAL A 279 -8.58 3.36 15.06
N LYS A 280 -8.20 2.88 16.25
CA LYS A 280 -7.00 3.39 16.93
C LYS A 280 -5.75 3.28 16.05
N LYS A 281 -5.59 2.19 15.30
CA LYS A 281 -4.46 2.01 14.38
C LYS A 281 -4.56 2.93 13.17
N ALA A 282 -5.74 3.14 12.62
CA ALA A 282 -5.94 4.06 11.51
C ALA A 282 -5.67 5.52 11.90
N GLU A 283 -6.06 5.94 13.11
CA GLU A 283 -5.76 7.27 13.66
C GLU A 283 -4.25 7.56 13.77
N GLU A 284 -3.40 6.54 14.04
CA GLU A 284 -1.93 6.69 14.00
C GLU A 284 -1.38 7.04 12.60
N LEU A 285 -2.21 6.81 11.56
CA LEU A 285 -1.89 7.01 10.15
C LEU A 285 -2.76 8.09 9.50
N CYS A 286 -3.43 8.93 10.30
CA CYS A 286 -4.19 10.06 9.79
C CYS A 286 -3.27 11.19 9.30
N GLU A 287 -3.84 12.10 8.50
CA GLU A 287 -3.10 13.20 7.88
C GLU A 287 -2.33 14.03 8.92
N ASP A 288 -2.98 14.47 9.98
CA ASP A 288 -2.37 15.34 10.98
C ASP A 288 -1.13 14.69 11.61
N VAL A 289 -1.22 13.43 12.04
CA VAL A 289 -0.12 12.69 12.68
C VAL A 289 1.05 12.47 11.72
N VAL A 290 0.77 12.16 10.45
CA VAL A 290 1.82 11.92 9.47
C VAL A 290 2.44 13.23 8.98
N MET A 291 1.64 14.29 8.81
CA MET A 291 2.14 15.61 8.42
C MET A 291 3.02 16.25 9.49
N GLU A 292 2.77 16.01 10.79
CA GLU A 292 3.69 16.41 11.86
C GLU A 292 5.10 15.81 11.67
N LYS A 293 5.21 14.56 11.23
CA LYS A 293 6.51 13.93 10.93
C LYS A 293 7.21 14.63 9.76
N TRP A 294 6.46 15.02 8.71
CA TRP A 294 7.01 15.77 7.59
C TRP A 294 7.50 17.16 7.99
N VAL A 295 6.68 17.90 8.75
CA VAL A 295 7.03 19.23 9.27
C VAL A 295 8.29 19.14 10.13
N SER A 296 8.32 18.21 11.08
CA SER A 296 9.48 17.98 11.96
C SER A 296 10.75 17.65 11.17
N LEU A 297 10.66 16.81 10.13
CA LEU A 297 11.79 16.49 9.26
C LEU A 297 12.34 17.74 8.56
N ILE A 298 11.45 18.56 7.99
CA ILE A 298 11.84 19.75 7.23
C ILE A 298 12.42 20.83 8.14
N GLU A 299 11.79 21.11 9.27
CA GLU A 299 12.22 22.16 10.22
C GLU A 299 13.56 21.82 10.88
N ASN A 300 13.73 20.58 11.34
CA ASN A 300 14.99 20.14 11.93
C ASN A 300 16.15 20.18 10.91
N SER A 301 15.84 19.90 9.64
CA SER A 301 16.85 19.96 8.58
C SER A 301 17.30 21.37 8.24
N ARG A 302 16.40 22.37 8.38
CA ARG A 302 16.73 23.80 8.17
C ARG A 302 17.63 24.38 9.25
N LYS A 303 17.55 23.87 10.49
CA LYS A 303 18.41 24.28 11.60
C LYS A 303 19.83 23.76 11.49
N MET A 304 20.06 22.74 10.66
CA MET A 304 21.38 22.10 10.49
C MET A 304 22.13 22.58 9.23
N LYS A 305 21.49 23.32 8.34
CA LYS A 305 22.12 24.01 7.19
C LYS A 305 22.24 25.50 7.44
#